data_7838d008f9620222365ed376b88eff4f
#
_entry.id   7838d008f9620222365ed376b88eff4f
#
_cell.length_a   1.000
_cell.length_b   1.000
_cell.length_c   1.000
_cell.angle_alpha   90.00
_cell.angle_beta   90.00
_cell.angle_gamma   90.00
#
_symmetry.space_group_name_H-M   'P 1'
#
loop_
_entity.id
_entity.type
_entity.pdbx_description
1 polymer ?
#
loop_
_entity_poly.entity_id
_entity_poly.type
_entity_poly.pdbx_seq_one_letter_code
_entity_poly.pdbx_strand_id
1 'polypeptide(L)'
;GAWQQIPEISKAVHDAGAMLLVDTVTALGGIPVEVDAWNIDAIYSGTQKCLSCPPGLSPTSFSPRAMDVIMNRKTKVQSWYLDVSMLANYWGQNRVYHHTGPINMTWGLYEALCLIHEEGLENCFARHLRNHRALKAGLAAIGIKYSAQEGHQLPMLNAVYVPFAVQNL
;
A
#
# COMPACT_ATOMS: atom_id res chain seq x y z
N GLY A 1 11.27 -2.79 3.90
CA GLY A 1 11.81 -1.45 4.03
C GLY A 1 12.47 -0.90 2.79
N ALA A 2 12.47 -1.62 1.64
CA ALA A 2 13.02 -1.10 0.39
C ALA A 2 11.94 -0.53 -0.51
N TRP A 3 12.20 0.63 -1.07
CA TRP A 3 11.35 1.29 -2.07
C TRP A 3 11.72 0.81 -3.46
N GLN A 4 10.72 0.32 -4.21
CA GLN A 4 10.88 -0.14 -5.58
C GLN A 4 10.58 0.99 -6.57
N GLN A 5 11.31 1.02 -7.69
CA GLN A 5 11.07 1.98 -8.78
C GLN A 5 9.93 1.46 -9.66
N ILE A 6 8.69 1.75 -9.23
CA ILE A 6 7.48 1.21 -9.86
C ILE A 6 7.32 1.65 -11.32
N PRO A 7 7.64 2.90 -11.74
CA PRO A 7 7.49 3.30 -13.14
C PRO A 7 8.31 2.43 -14.11
N GLU A 8 9.57 2.16 -13.77
CA GLU A 8 10.48 1.35 -14.60
C GLU A 8 10.04 -0.12 -14.62
N ILE A 9 9.61 -0.64 -13.45
CA ILE A 9 9.08 -2.00 -13.35
C ILE A 9 7.80 -2.12 -14.16
N SER A 10 6.89 -1.15 -14.07
CA SER A 10 5.64 -1.14 -14.82
C SER A 10 5.89 -1.21 -16.32
N LYS A 11 6.81 -0.37 -16.82
CA LYS A 11 7.19 -0.42 -18.23
C LYS A 11 7.67 -1.81 -18.66
N ALA A 12 8.59 -2.40 -17.92
CA ALA A 12 9.15 -3.72 -18.25
C ALA A 12 8.08 -4.83 -18.21
N VAL A 13 7.16 -4.78 -17.24
CA VAL A 13 6.06 -5.73 -17.10
C VAL A 13 5.10 -5.64 -18.30
N HIS A 14 4.73 -4.42 -18.70
CA HIS A 14 3.81 -4.20 -19.81
C HIS A 14 4.45 -4.49 -21.16
N ASP A 15 5.73 -4.17 -21.35
CA ASP A 15 6.48 -4.54 -22.56
C ASP A 15 6.49 -6.08 -22.75
N ALA A 16 6.45 -6.85 -21.66
CA ALA A 16 6.33 -8.31 -21.68
C ALA A 16 4.87 -8.82 -21.82
N GLY A 17 3.88 -7.94 -21.96
CA GLY A 17 2.46 -8.30 -22.06
C GLY A 17 1.82 -8.77 -20.74
N ALA A 18 2.50 -8.62 -19.61
CA ALA A 18 2.00 -9.00 -18.29
C ALA A 18 1.24 -7.85 -17.61
N MET A 19 0.60 -8.13 -16.48
CA MET A 19 -0.06 -7.15 -15.62
C MET A 19 0.76 -6.91 -14.34
N LEU A 20 0.72 -5.68 -13.84
CA LEU A 20 1.43 -5.27 -12.64
C LEU A 20 0.48 -5.19 -11.44
N LEU A 21 0.74 -6.00 -10.42
CA LEU A 21 0.14 -5.89 -9.08
C LEU A 21 1.15 -5.27 -8.12
N VAL A 22 0.75 -4.21 -7.42
CA VAL A 22 1.63 -3.50 -6.47
C VAL A 22 1.09 -3.57 -5.05
N ASP A 23 1.97 -3.91 -4.11
CA ASP A 23 1.74 -3.80 -2.67
C ASP A 23 2.14 -2.39 -2.20
N THR A 24 1.17 -1.67 -1.62
CA THR A 24 1.38 -0.35 -1.03
C THR A 24 0.98 -0.30 0.45
N VAL A 25 0.93 -1.45 1.11
CA VAL A 25 0.47 -1.55 2.51
C VAL A 25 1.17 -0.55 3.41
N THR A 26 2.48 -0.36 3.26
CA THR A 26 3.24 0.61 4.06
C THR A 26 3.51 1.94 3.34
N ALA A 27 3.23 2.05 2.05
CA ALA A 27 3.56 3.22 1.25
C ALA A 27 2.42 4.24 1.16
N LEU A 28 1.18 3.76 1.02
CA LEU A 28 0.00 4.61 0.80
C LEU A 28 -0.21 5.57 1.98
N GLY A 29 -0.21 6.88 1.68
CA GLY A 29 -0.31 7.95 2.66
C GLY A 29 1.04 8.39 3.26
N GLY A 30 2.13 7.67 2.99
CA GLY A 30 3.46 7.98 3.51
C GLY A 30 4.46 8.51 2.47
N ILE A 31 4.26 8.13 1.21
CA ILE A 31 4.96 8.64 0.02
C ILE A 31 3.97 8.77 -1.14
N PRO A 32 4.31 9.50 -2.21
CA PRO A 32 3.49 9.52 -3.43
C PRO A 32 3.30 8.10 -4.02
N VAL A 33 2.06 7.79 -4.40
CA VAL A 33 1.68 6.56 -5.10
C VAL A 33 0.78 6.95 -6.26
N GLU A 34 1.37 7.08 -7.44
CA GLU A 34 0.72 7.61 -8.64
C GLU A 34 0.17 6.45 -9.49
N VAL A 35 -0.95 5.87 -9.06
CA VAL A 35 -1.51 4.61 -9.62
C VAL A 35 -1.70 4.70 -11.13
N ASP A 36 -2.35 5.76 -11.61
CA ASP A 36 -2.67 5.94 -13.03
C ASP A 36 -1.42 6.35 -13.83
N ALA A 37 -0.62 7.29 -13.31
CA ALA A 37 0.59 7.75 -13.99
C ALA A 37 1.64 6.63 -14.11
N TRP A 38 1.69 5.71 -13.16
CA TRP A 38 2.58 4.55 -13.20
C TRP A 38 1.95 3.34 -13.90
N ASN A 39 0.72 3.49 -14.43
CA ASN A 39 0.01 2.45 -15.16
C ASN A 39 -0.10 1.13 -14.37
N ILE A 40 -0.44 1.20 -13.09
CA ILE A 40 -0.59 0.03 -12.22
C ILE A 40 -1.91 -0.67 -12.55
N ASP A 41 -1.90 -1.98 -12.80
CA ASP A 41 -3.11 -2.73 -13.12
C ASP A 41 -3.93 -3.09 -11.88
N ALA A 42 -3.26 -3.43 -10.80
CA ALA A 42 -3.90 -3.74 -9.53
C ALA A 42 -3.03 -3.26 -8.37
N ILE A 43 -3.67 -2.73 -7.34
CA ILE A 43 -2.99 -2.23 -6.15
C ILE A 43 -3.80 -2.57 -4.91
N TYR A 44 -3.12 -2.88 -3.82
CA TYR A 44 -3.74 -3.01 -2.52
C TYR A 44 -2.92 -2.33 -1.42
N SER A 45 -3.62 -2.01 -0.33
CA SER A 45 -3.02 -1.42 0.86
C SER A 45 -3.69 -1.94 2.13
N GLY A 46 -3.26 -1.45 3.27
CA GLY A 46 -3.86 -1.74 4.59
C GLY A 46 -4.08 -0.45 5.39
N THR A 47 -5.20 -0.37 6.07
CA THR A 47 -5.60 0.84 6.79
C THR A 47 -4.78 1.12 8.04
N GLN A 48 -4.13 0.10 8.63
CA GLN A 48 -3.38 0.21 9.90
C GLN A 48 -1.95 0.74 9.76
N LYS A 49 -1.53 1.20 8.59
CA LYS A 49 -0.20 1.77 8.35
C LYS A 49 -0.28 3.30 8.32
N CYS A 50 0.19 3.94 7.27
CA CYS A 50 0.22 5.41 7.19
C CYS A 50 -1.16 6.06 7.16
N LEU A 51 -2.22 5.31 6.84
CA LEU A 51 -3.60 5.80 6.99
C LEU A 51 -4.04 5.94 8.45
N SER A 52 -3.29 5.40 9.41
CA SER A 52 -3.50 5.59 10.86
C SER A 52 -4.86 5.13 11.38
N CYS A 53 -5.45 4.14 10.73
CA CYS A 53 -6.73 3.53 11.09
C CYS A 53 -6.51 2.14 11.74
N PRO A 54 -7.43 1.61 12.54
CA PRO A 54 -7.35 0.22 12.98
C PRO A 54 -7.30 -0.77 11.81
N PRO A 55 -6.66 -1.94 11.97
CA PRO A 55 -6.66 -2.97 10.94
C PRO A 55 -8.07 -3.51 10.69
N GLY A 56 -8.33 -4.00 9.46
CA GLY A 56 -9.62 -4.62 9.11
C GLY A 56 -10.14 -4.25 7.73
N LEU A 57 -9.52 -3.26 7.07
CA LEU A 57 -9.83 -2.88 5.70
C LEU A 57 -8.58 -2.95 4.83
N SER A 58 -8.78 -3.33 3.57
CA SER A 58 -7.74 -3.35 2.55
C SER A 58 -8.21 -2.51 1.34
N PRO A 59 -7.85 -1.23 1.29
CA PRO A 59 -8.11 -0.42 0.09
C PRO A 59 -7.47 -1.07 -1.13
N THR A 60 -8.25 -1.24 -2.20
CA THR A 60 -7.81 -1.85 -3.45
C THR A 60 -8.30 -1.04 -4.64
N SER A 61 -7.53 -1.04 -5.72
CA SER A 61 -7.93 -0.48 -7.00
C SER A 61 -7.50 -1.38 -8.14
N PHE A 62 -8.28 -1.39 -9.20
CA PHE A 62 -8.05 -2.21 -10.39
C PHE A 62 -8.21 -1.35 -11.64
N SER A 63 -7.25 -1.43 -12.57
CA SER A 63 -7.35 -0.78 -13.87
C SER A 63 -8.51 -1.37 -14.70
N PRO A 64 -9.03 -0.65 -15.72
CA PRO A 64 -10.00 -1.22 -16.64
C PRO A 64 -9.52 -2.53 -17.29
N ARG A 65 -8.23 -2.62 -17.62
CA ARG A 65 -7.60 -3.83 -18.18
C ARG A 65 -7.65 -5.00 -17.19
N ALA A 66 -7.35 -4.75 -15.90
CA ALA A 66 -7.43 -5.77 -14.87
C ALA A 66 -8.88 -6.20 -14.63
N MET A 67 -9.81 -5.26 -14.59
CA MET A 67 -11.24 -5.56 -14.45
C MET A 67 -11.77 -6.39 -15.62
N ASP A 68 -11.32 -6.12 -16.86
CA ASP A 68 -11.70 -6.93 -18.02
C ASP A 68 -11.28 -8.40 -17.86
N VAL A 69 -10.04 -8.63 -17.41
CA VAL A 69 -9.54 -10.00 -17.12
C VAL A 69 -10.34 -10.67 -16.00
N ILE A 70 -10.66 -9.93 -14.92
CA ILE A 70 -11.45 -10.43 -13.80
C ILE A 70 -12.85 -10.86 -14.25
N MET A 71 -13.54 -9.99 -15.01
CA MET A 71 -14.91 -10.21 -15.43
C MET A 71 -15.05 -11.29 -16.52
N ASN A 72 -14.03 -11.47 -17.37
CA ASN A 72 -13.98 -12.49 -18.42
C ASN A 72 -13.32 -13.80 -17.99
N ARG A 73 -13.06 -13.96 -16.69
CA ARG A 73 -12.43 -15.17 -16.12
C ARG A 73 -13.28 -16.42 -16.41
N LYS A 74 -12.65 -17.45 -16.97
CA LYS A 74 -13.32 -18.71 -17.33
C LYS A 74 -13.39 -19.71 -16.17
N THR A 75 -12.52 -19.59 -15.18
CA THR A 75 -12.47 -20.47 -14.02
C THR A 75 -13.05 -19.78 -12.79
N LYS A 76 -13.83 -20.52 -11.99
CA LYS A 76 -14.41 -19.98 -10.76
C LYS A 76 -13.33 -19.55 -9.77
N VAL A 77 -13.53 -18.39 -9.11
CA VAL A 77 -12.68 -17.96 -7.99
C VAL A 77 -12.86 -18.92 -6.81
N GLN A 78 -11.75 -19.32 -6.19
CA GLN A 78 -11.73 -20.30 -5.09
C GLN A 78 -12.42 -19.77 -3.83
N SER A 79 -12.25 -18.48 -3.54
CA SER A 79 -12.84 -17.83 -2.37
C SER A 79 -14.00 -16.93 -2.78
N TRP A 80 -15.20 -17.29 -2.38
CA TRP A 80 -16.39 -16.42 -2.55
C TRP A 80 -16.15 -15.00 -1.96
N TYR A 81 -15.56 -14.93 -0.78
CA TYR A 81 -15.34 -13.66 -0.07
C TYR A 81 -14.36 -12.73 -0.81
N LEU A 82 -13.40 -13.27 -1.53
CA LEU A 82 -12.38 -12.53 -2.29
C LEU A 82 -12.70 -12.42 -3.79
N ASP A 83 -13.92 -12.78 -4.19
CA ASP A 83 -14.33 -12.64 -5.59
C ASP A 83 -14.62 -11.18 -5.93
N VAL A 84 -13.67 -10.53 -6.60
CA VAL A 84 -13.75 -9.11 -6.96
C VAL A 84 -14.94 -8.81 -7.85
N SER A 85 -15.38 -9.74 -8.71
CA SER A 85 -16.56 -9.55 -9.55
C SER A 85 -17.85 -9.40 -8.71
N MET A 86 -17.96 -10.18 -7.63
CA MET A 86 -19.07 -10.08 -6.69
C MET A 86 -18.95 -8.82 -5.81
N LEU A 87 -17.75 -8.51 -5.34
CA LEU A 87 -17.48 -7.29 -4.58
C LEU A 87 -17.78 -6.02 -5.38
N ALA A 88 -17.44 -5.99 -6.66
CA ALA A 88 -17.76 -4.88 -7.56
C ALA A 88 -19.28 -4.65 -7.68
N ASN A 89 -20.08 -5.71 -7.69
CA ASN A 89 -21.54 -5.60 -7.68
C ASN A 89 -22.09 -5.09 -6.33
N TYR A 90 -21.44 -5.41 -5.24
CA TYR A 90 -21.83 -4.95 -3.90
C TYR A 90 -21.49 -3.47 -3.66
N TRP A 91 -20.27 -3.06 -3.96
CA TRP A 91 -19.81 -1.68 -3.79
C TRP A 91 -20.17 -0.76 -4.96
N GLY A 92 -20.54 -1.31 -6.12
CA GLY A 92 -20.95 -0.57 -7.29
C GLY A 92 -22.40 -0.09 -7.27
N GLN A 93 -22.90 0.32 -8.42
CA GLN A 93 -24.27 0.85 -8.59
C GLN A 93 -25.37 -0.18 -8.30
N ASN A 94 -25.11 -1.46 -8.57
CA ASN A 94 -26.10 -2.53 -8.42
C ASN A 94 -26.44 -2.84 -6.96
N ARG A 95 -25.56 -2.53 -6.03
CA ARG A 95 -25.74 -2.73 -4.59
C ARG A 95 -26.26 -4.10 -4.19
N VAL A 96 -25.80 -5.13 -4.89
CA VAL A 96 -26.14 -6.54 -4.58
C VAL A 96 -25.43 -6.93 -3.28
N TYR A 97 -26.20 -7.31 -2.25
CA TYR A 97 -25.62 -7.70 -0.97
C TYR A 97 -24.65 -8.87 -1.14
N HIS A 98 -23.48 -8.75 -0.54
CA HIS A 98 -22.45 -9.79 -0.54
C HIS A 98 -22.11 -10.22 0.90
N HIS A 99 -21.71 -9.30 1.77
CA HIS A 99 -21.34 -9.57 3.16
C HIS A 99 -21.64 -8.37 4.04
N THR A 100 -21.67 -8.58 5.36
CA THR A 100 -21.74 -7.47 6.31
C THR A 100 -20.39 -6.78 6.41
N GLY A 101 -20.32 -5.52 5.94
CA GLY A 101 -19.09 -4.72 6.03
C GLY A 101 -18.72 -4.39 7.47
N PRO A 102 -17.43 -4.22 7.80
CA PRO A 102 -16.97 -3.85 9.13
C PRO A 102 -17.19 -2.35 9.39
N ILE A 103 -18.41 -1.99 9.82
CA ILE A 103 -18.87 -0.60 9.95
C ILE A 103 -17.93 0.24 10.82
N ASN A 104 -17.51 -0.28 11.99
CA ASN A 104 -16.61 0.44 12.88
C ASN A 104 -15.27 0.76 12.23
N MET A 105 -14.73 -0.17 11.42
CA MET A 105 -13.48 0.06 10.69
C MET A 105 -13.67 1.09 9.57
N THR A 106 -14.84 1.10 8.94
CA THR A 106 -15.19 2.09 7.91
C THR A 106 -15.30 3.50 8.50
N TRP A 107 -15.90 3.65 9.69
CA TRP A 107 -15.91 4.92 10.41
C TRP A 107 -14.50 5.37 10.82
N GLY A 108 -13.67 4.43 11.31
CA GLY A 108 -12.28 4.73 11.62
C GLY A 108 -11.48 5.18 10.39
N LEU A 109 -11.71 4.56 9.23
CA LEU A 109 -11.07 4.98 7.98
C LEU A 109 -11.57 6.35 7.53
N TYR A 110 -12.87 6.63 7.65
CA TYR A 110 -13.43 7.96 7.33
C TYR A 110 -12.72 9.06 8.13
N GLU A 111 -12.61 8.89 9.44
CA GLU A 111 -11.92 9.86 10.31
C GLU A 111 -10.44 9.99 9.94
N ALA A 112 -9.76 8.88 9.70
CA ALA A 112 -8.36 8.88 9.29
C ALA A 112 -8.13 9.64 7.96
N LEU A 113 -9.04 9.49 7.00
CA LEU A 113 -8.98 10.23 5.74
C LEU A 113 -9.28 11.73 5.94
N CYS A 114 -10.18 12.10 6.86
CA CYS A 114 -10.40 13.50 7.24
C CYS A 114 -9.13 14.13 7.80
N LEU A 115 -8.45 13.45 8.73
CA LEU A 115 -7.19 13.93 9.30
C LEU A 115 -6.09 14.10 8.26
N ILE A 116 -5.96 13.16 7.32
CA ILE A 116 -5.02 13.27 6.21
C ILE A 116 -5.38 14.44 5.29
N HIS A 117 -6.67 14.65 5.04
CA HIS A 117 -7.14 15.78 4.23
C HIS A 117 -6.85 17.11 4.90
N GLU A 118 -7.04 17.23 6.21
CA GLU A 118 -6.74 18.41 7.01
C GLU A 118 -5.24 18.72 7.05
N GLU A 119 -4.38 17.69 7.25
CA GLU A 119 -2.92 17.84 7.22
C GLU A 119 -2.42 18.17 5.80
N GLY A 120 -3.03 17.59 4.79
CA GLY A 120 -2.59 17.59 3.39
C GLY A 120 -1.55 16.52 3.09
N LEU A 121 -1.70 15.80 1.96
CA LEU A 121 -0.83 14.68 1.59
C LEU A 121 0.65 15.05 1.54
N GLU A 122 1.00 16.20 0.97
CA GLU A 122 2.39 16.66 0.89
C GLU A 122 3.01 16.89 2.28
N ASN A 123 2.22 17.39 3.23
CA ASN A 123 2.65 17.55 4.61
C ASN A 123 2.83 16.20 5.32
N CYS A 124 1.94 15.22 5.05
CA CYS A 124 2.09 13.85 5.52
C CYS A 124 3.42 13.24 5.03
N PHE A 125 3.72 13.37 3.74
CA PHE A 125 4.97 12.88 3.14
C PHE A 125 6.19 13.57 3.77
N ALA A 126 6.14 14.89 3.90
CA ALA A 126 7.22 15.67 4.52
C ALA A 126 7.45 15.29 5.98
N ARG A 127 6.38 15.01 6.73
CA ARG A 127 6.44 14.56 8.13
C ARG A 127 7.12 13.19 8.24
N HIS A 128 6.72 12.22 7.42
CA HIS A 128 7.35 10.90 7.38
C HIS A 128 8.84 10.99 7.03
N LEU A 129 9.19 11.77 6.03
CA LEU A 129 10.58 11.95 5.61
C LEU A 129 11.43 12.62 6.70
N ARG A 130 10.90 13.65 7.36
CA ARG A 130 11.59 14.32 8.48
C ARG A 130 11.87 13.33 9.63
N ASN A 131 10.88 12.55 10.03
CA ASN A 131 11.00 11.57 11.10
C ASN A 131 12.00 10.47 10.73
N HIS A 132 11.96 9.98 9.50
CA HIS A 132 12.93 9.02 8.98
C HIS A 132 14.36 9.55 9.04
N ARG A 133 14.60 10.80 8.61
CA ARG A 133 15.93 11.42 8.64
C ARG A 133 16.47 11.54 10.07
N ALA A 134 15.62 11.91 11.02
CA ALA A 134 16.00 11.99 12.43
C ALA A 134 16.35 10.61 13.00
N LEU A 135 15.51 9.60 12.75
CA LEU A 135 15.77 8.21 13.16
C LEU A 135 17.06 7.67 12.53
N LYS A 136 17.25 7.89 11.23
CA LYS A 136 18.45 7.46 10.50
C LYS A 136 19.73 8.06 11.09
N ALA A 137 19.72 9.34 11.39
CA ALA A 137 20.85 10.02 12.02
C ALA A 137 21.17 9.44 13.41
N GLY A 138 20.14 9.20 14.24
CA GLY A 138 20.30 8.58 15.56
C GLY A 138 20.85 7.16 15.47
N LEU A 139 20.32 6.33 14.58
CA LEU A 139 20.81 4.95 14.38
C LEU A 139 22.25 4.92 13.87
N ALA A 140 22.60 5.80 12.94
CA ALA A 140 23.97 5.92 12.43
C ALA A 140 24.96 6.31 13.55
N ALA A 141 24.58 7.21 14.46
CA ALA A 141 25.42 7.64 15.58
C ALA A 141 25.76 6.49 16.54
N ILE A 142 24.93 5.45 16.62
CA ILE A 142 25.19 4.24 17.42
C ILE A 142 25.64 3.03 16.58
N GLY A 143 26.01 3.26 15.31
CA GLY A 143 26.58 2.24 14.43
C GLY A 143 25.59 1.24 13.84
N ILE A 144 24.28 1.48 13.94
CA ILE A 144 23.26 0.62 13.34
C ILE A 144 23.08 0.98 11.86
N LYS A 145 23.06 -0.06 11.01
CA LYS A 145 22.96 0.07 9.55
C LYS A 145 21.59 -0.35 9.06
N TYR A 146 21.08 0.37 8.06
CA TYR A 146 19.87 -0.02 7.31
C TYR A 146 20.13 -1.25 6.43
N SER A 147 19.12 -2.10 6.29
CA SER A 147 19.15 -3.24 5.35
C SER A 147 18.90 -2.82 3.91
N ALA A 148 18.07 -1.80 3.69
CA ALA A 148 17.83 -1.25 2.36
C ALA A 148 18.97 -0.33 1.93
N GLN A 149 19.29 -0.36 0.62
CA GLN A 149 20.30 0.50 0.03
C GLN A 149 19.96 1.99 0.21
N GLU A 150 20.99 2.82 0.24
CA GLU A 150 20.85 4.27 0.24
C GLU A 150 20.06 4.74 -1.00
N GLY A 151 19.11 5.66 -0.79
CA GLY A 151 18.19 6.12 -1.84
C GLY A 151 16.97 5.23 -2.09
N HIS A 152 16.95 4.00 -1.53
CA HIS A 152 15.82 3.06 -1.65
C HIS A 152 15.17 2.73 -0.31
N GLN A 153 15.37 3.55 0.70
CA GLN A 153 14.80 3.39 2.04
C GLN A 153 13.41 4.02 2.10
N LEU A 154 12.41 3.26 2.55
CA LEU A 154 11.07 3.79 2.79
C LEU A 154 11.06 4.65 4.07
N PRO A 155 10.58 5.90 4.02
CA PRO A 155 10.56 6.77 5.19
C PRO A 155 9.75 6.21 6.36
N MET A 156 8.66 5.50 6.09
CA MET A 156 7.73 4.99 7.12
C MET A 156 8.00 3.55 7.53
N LEU A 157 8.96 2.85 6.92
CA LEU A 157 9.30 1.46 7.24
C LEU A 157 10.83 1.27 7.30
N ASN A 158 11.36 1.26 8.51
CA ASN A 158 12.80 1.27 8.77
C ASN A 158 13.27 -0.12 9.18
N ALA A 159 13.85 -0.88 8.25
CA ALA A 159 14.50 -2.16 8.51
C ALA A 159 15.99 -1.98 8.70
N VAL A 160 16.51 -2.51 9.81
CA VAL A 160 17.93 -2.37 10.21
C VAL A 160 18.54 -3.72 10.55
N TYR A 161 19.85 -3.82 10.44
CA TYR A 161 20.58 -4.98 10.92
C TYR A 161 20.74 -4.94 12.44
N VAL A 162 20.42 -6.05 13.10
CA VAL A 162 20.67 -6.23 14.52
C VAL A 162 22.19 -6.39 14.72
N PRO A 163 22.85 -5.59 15.58
CA PRO A 163 24.27 -5.77 15.86
C PRO A 163 24.58 -7.17 16.40
N PHE A 164 25.68 -7.75 15.93
CA PHE A 164 26.07 -9.13 16.28
C PHE A 164 26.12 -9.36 17.80
N ALA A 165 26.56 -8.36 18.56
CA ALA A 165 26.66 -8.43 20.01
C ALA A 165 25.33 -8.67 20.75
N VAL A 166 24.17 -8.40 20.11
CA VAL A 166 22.84 -8.55 20.72
C VAL A 166 21.94 -9.56 19.98
N GLN A 167 22.48 -10.29 18.99
CA GLN A 167 21.68 -11.25 18.21
C GLN A 167 21.20 -12.46 19.02
N ASN A 168 21.81 -12.75 20.16
CA ASN A 168 21.52 -13.92 21.02
C ASN A 168 20.92 -13.53 22.37
N LEU A 169 20.44 -12.31 22.54
CA LEU A 169 19.70 -11.85 23.71
C LEU A 169 18.20 -11.99 23.50
#